data_1b78c700053fd546df921f50ca9a81d2
#
_entry.id   1b78c700053fd546df921f50ca9a81d2
#
_cell.length_a   1.000
_cell.length_b   1.000
_cell.length_c   1.000
_cell.angle_alpha   90.00
_cell.angle_beta   90.00
_cell.angle_gamma   90.00
#
_symmetry.space_group_name_H-M   'P 1'
#
loop_
_entity.id
_entity.type
_entity.pdbx_description
1 polymer ?
#
loop_
_entity_poly.entity_id
_entity_poly.type
_entity_poly.pdbx_seq_one_letter_code
_entity_poly.pdbx_strand_id
1 'polypeptide(L)'
;MDRLATLNLFVRIVERSSFSAAAADCGVSRPVATAAIKALEARLGTRLLQRSTRHVQPTVEGEAYYHRCVAILADLEDADRGAGGAVAGVVRVDVVGHLARTVLLPALPDFLARHPKLTVHLGEGERFVDLVREGVDCVVRAGELVDSDMVVRRLGMMEEITVASPAYLAKHGTPLTPDELDGHRMIGFVSSRTGQPLPLEFTRDGGVIEIALPARVLVGGADTSAAAARFGLGLSQAPGYRFADDLASGALVEVLADFAPTPTPLSVLYPSNRQLSPRVRVFVDWLIETIRPRLDIG
;
A
#
# COMPACT_ATOMS: atom_id res chain seq x y z
N MET A 1 -24.76 -19.49 -20.19
CA MET A 1 -24.06 -18.20 -19.97
C MET A 1 -22.60 -18.45 -20.28
N ASP A 2 -21.96 -17.61 -21.06
CA ASP A 2 -20.55 -17.75 -21.35
C ASP A 2 -19.68 -17.46 -20.11
N ARG A 3 -18.38 -17.68 -20.23
CA ARG A 3 -17.47 -17.54 -19.09
C ARG A 3 -17.33 -16.10 -18.60
N LEU A 4 -17.24 -15.13 -19.53
CA LEU A 4 -17.08 -13.72 -19.19
C LEU A 4 -18.34 -13.15 -18.57
N ALA A 5 -19.50 -13.48 -19.11
CA ALA A 5 -20.79 -13.11 -18.52
C ALA A 5 -20.97 -13.71 -17.10
N THR A 6 -20.42 -14.93 -16.85
CA THR A 6 -20.45 -15.53 -15.52
C THR A 6 -19.51 -14.80 -14.54
N LEU A 7 -18.32 -14.34 -14.97
CA LEU A 7 -17.43 -13.54 -14.16
C LEU A 7 -18.05 -12.19 -13.81
N ASN A 8 -18.63 -11.51 -14.80
CA ASN A 8 -19.33 -10.25 -14.58
C ASN A 8 -20.49 -10.41 -13.58
N LEU A 9 -21.32 -11.44 -13.76
CA LEU A 9 -22.41 -11.73 -12.83
C LEU A 9 -21.90 -11.97 -11.40
N PHE A 10 -20.80 -12.71 -11.23
CA PHE A 10 -20.21 -12.95 -9.93
C PHE A 10 -19.75 -11.63 -9.27
N VAL A 11 -19.03 -10.78 -10.03
CA VAL A 11 -18.61 -9.45 -9.57
C VAL A 11 -19.82 -8.63 -9.11
N ARG A 12 -20.88 -8.56 -9.92
CA ARG A 12 -22.11 -7.83 -9.57
C ARG A 12 -22.81 -8.37 -8.32
N ILE A 13 -22.79 -9.70 -8.11
CA ILE A 13 -23.39 -10.30 -6.90
C ILE A 13 -22.62 -9.86 -5.65
N VAL A 14 -21.29 -9.82 -5.70
CA VAL A 14 -20.45 -9.35 -4.58
C VAL A 14 -20.71 -7.87 -4.31
N GLU A 15 -20.67 -7.02 -5.34
CA GLU A 15 -20.87 -5.57 -5.22
C GLU A 15 -22.27 -5.21 -4.69
N ARG A 16 -23.30 -5.91 -5.17
CA ARG A 16 -24.70 -5.66 -4.78
C ARG A 16 -25.11 -6.38 -3.50
N SER A 17 -24.29 -7.33 -3.03
CA SER A 17 -24.65 -8.27 -1.95
C SER A 17 -26.01 -8.95 -2.17
N SER A 18 -26.44 -9.08 -3.44
CA SER A 18 -27.78 -9.51 -3.84
C SER A 18 -27.80 -10.22 -5.18
N PHE A 19 -28.28 -11.47 -5.20
CA PHE A 19 -28.51 -12.22 -6.44
C PHE A 19 -29.57 -11.56 -7.35
N SER A 20 -30.62 -11.00 -6.76
CA SER A 20 -31.73 -10.42 -7.54
C SER A 20 -31.29 -9.12 -8.21
N ALA A 21 -30.60 -8.24 -7.49
CA ALA A 21 -30.09 -6.99 -8.05
C ALA A 21 -29.04 -7.24 -9.15
N ALA A 22 -28.09 -8.13 -8.89
CA ALA A 22 -27.05 -8.49 -9.86
C ALA A 22 -27.64 -9.17 -11.11
N ALA A 23 -28.65 -10.01 -10.95
CA ALA A 23 -29.34 -10.64 -12.08
C ALA A 23 -30.02 -9.60 -12.96
N ALA A 24 -30.69 -8.60 -12.35
CA ALA A 24 -31.31 -7.48 -13.07
C ALA A 24 -30.26 -6.65 -13.83
N ASP A 25 -29.12 -6.31 -13.18
CA ASP A 25 -28.01 -5.57 -13.79
C ASP A 25 -27.42 -6.32 -15.00
N CYS A 26 -27.40 -7.66 -14.97
CA CYS A 26 -26.89 -8.51 -16.04
C CYS A 26 -27.95 -8.98 -17.05
N GLY A 27 -29.19 -8.53 -16.93
CA GLY A 27 -30.28 -8.89 -17.86
C GLY A 27 -30.67 -10.38 -17.80
N VAL A 28 -30.48 -11.06 -16.67
CA VAL A 28 -30.80 -12.48 -16.49
C VAL A 28 -31.82 -12.70 -15.36
N SER A 29 -32.47 -13.84 -15.32
CA SER A 29 -33.33 -14.16 -14.18
C SER A 29 -32.52 -14.65 -12.98
N ARG A 30 -33.07 -14.46 -11.77
CA ARG A 30 -32.44 -14.94 -10.51
C ARG A 30 -32.16 -16.46 -10.51
N PRO A 31 -33.05 -17.34 -11.03
CA PRO A 31 -32.73 -18.76 -11.16
C PRO A 31 -31.50 -19.02 -12.04
N VAL A 32 -31.39 -18.33 -13.19
CA VAL A 32 -30.24 -18.42 -14.10
C VAL A 32 -28.96 -17.95 -13.39
N ALA A 33 -29.00 -16.83 -12.72
CA ALA A 33 -27.87 -16.34 -11.93
C ALA A 33 -27.44 -17.36 -10.86
N THR A 34 -28.39 -17.93 -10.14
CA THR A 34 -28.11 -18.94 -9.11
C THR A 34 -27.47 -20.20 -9.70
N ALA A 35 -27.97 -20.69 -10.85
CA ALA A 35 -27.42 -21.85 -11.53
C ALA A 35 -26.01 -21.59 -12.06
N ALA A 36 -25.75 -20.40 -12.63
CA ALA A 36 -24.45 -20.01 -13.14
C ALA A 36 -23.38 -19.97 -12.04
N ILE A 37 -23.69 -19.39 -10.88
CA ILE A 37 -22.76 -19.37 -9.74
C ILE A 37 -22.52 -20.77 -9.18
N LYS A 38 -23.55 -21.61 -9.05
CA LYS A 38 -23.35 -23.02 -8.63
C LYS A 38 -22.43 -23.77 -9.61
N ALA A 39 -22.58 -23.58 -10.90
CA ALA A 39 -21.71 -24.18 -11.91
C ALA A 39 -20.29 -23.63 -11.84
N LEU A 40 -20.12 -22.35 -11.54
CA LEU A 40 -18.82 -21.72 -11.32
C LEU A 40 -18.13 -22.33 -10.09
N GLU A 41 -18.80 -22.40 -8.96
CA GLU A 41 -18.29 -22.98 -7.72
C GLU A 41 -17.94 -24.48 -7.90
N ALA A 42 -18.79 -25.24 -8.56
CA ALA A 42 -18.54 -26.66 -8.87
C ALA A 42 -17.29 -26.83 -9.76
N ARG A 43 -17.10 -25.97 -10.76
CA ARG A 43 -15.90 -26.00 -11.63
C ARG A 43 -14.62 -25.64 -10.89
N LEU A 44 -14.69 -24.74 -9.92
CA LEU A 44 -13.53 -24.31 -9.13
C LEU A 44 -13.26 -25.24 -7.93
N GLY A 45 -14.20 -26.11 -7.60
CA GLY A 45 -14.11 -27.00 -6.45
C GLY A 45 -14.19 -26.30 -5.09
N THR A 46 -14.63 -25.03 -5.07
CA THR A 46 -14.71 -24.24 -3.85
C THR A 46 -15.93 -23.34 -3.83
N ARG A 47 -16.42 -23.02 -2.63
CA ARG A 47 -17.49 -22.03 -2.46
C ARG A 47 -16.92 -20.63 -2.49
N LEU A 48 -17.53 -19.79 -3.32
CA LEU A 48 -17.16 -18.37 -3.43
C LEU A 48 -18.10 -17.47 -2.62
N LEU A 49 -19.36 -17.90 -2.37
CA LEU A 49 -20.36 -17.11 -1.68
C LEU A 49 -20.93 -17.86 -0.48
N GLN A 50 -20.98 -17.15 0.64
CA GLN A 50 -21.77 -17.57 1.81
C GLN A 50 -23.17 -17.01 1.68
N ARG A 51 -24.17 -17.89 1.87
CA ARG A 51 -25.57 -17.51 1.84
C ARG A 51 -26.08 -17.48 3.28
N SER A 52 -26.31 -16.31 3.82
CA SER A 52 -27.22 -16.15 4.95
C SER A 52 -28.61 -15.83 4.41
N THR A 53 -29.65 -16.02 5.23
CA THR A 53 -31.04 -15.75 4.85
C THR A 53 -31.30 -14.27 4.53
N ARG A 54 -30.37 -13.36 4.87
CA ARG A 54 -30.53 -11.91 4.72
C ARG A 54 -29.46 -11.24 3.83
N HIS A 55 -28.27 -11.80 3.72
CA HIS A 55 -27.16 -11.20 2.98
C HIS A 55 -26.34 -12.26 2.23
N VAL A 56 -25.81 -11.86 1.08
CA VAL A 56 -24.82 -12.62 0.32
C VAL A 56 -23.47 -11.98 0.56
N GLN A 57 -22.52 -12.76 1.05
CA GLN A 57 -21.14 -12.29 1.29
C GLN A 57 -20.16 -13.24 0.61
N PRO A 58 -19.02 -12.76 0.12
CA PRO A 58 -17.97 -13.63 -0.37
C PRO A 58 -17.33 -14.44 0.78
N THR A 59 -16.83 -15.63 0.46
CA THR A 59 -15.86 -16.35 1.30
C THR A 59 -14.49 -15.70 1.15
N VAL A 60 -13.49 -16.15 1.92
CA VAL A 60 -12.09 -15.71 1.73
C VAL A 60 -11.61 -16.03 0.30
N GLU A 61 -11.93 -17.22 -0.20
CA GLU A 61 -11.66 -17.65 -1.58
C GLU A 61 -12.49 -16.84 -2.58
N GLY A 62 -13.73 -16.50 -2.22
CA GLY A 62 -14.63 -15.68 -3.03
C GLY A 62 -14.13 -14.25 -3.19
N GLU A 63 -13.59 -13.66 -2.12
CA GLU A 63 -13.02 -12.32 -2.16
C GLU A 63 -11.75 -12.29 -3.03
N ALA A 64 -10.85 -13.24 -2.85
CA ALA A 64 -9.68 -13.38 -3.71
C ALA A 64 -10.06 -13.59 -5.19
N TYR A 65 -11.10 -14.40 -5.45
CA TYR A 65 -11.60 -14.62 -6.80
C TYR A 65 -12.30 -13.38 -7.38
N TYR A 66 -13.02 -12.61 -6.56
CA TYR A 66 -13.64 -11.35 -6.95
C TYR A 66 -12.61 -10.36 -7.49
N HIS A 67 -11.53 -10.12 -6.75
CA HIS A 67 -10.47 -9.22 -7.19
C HIS A 67 -9.83 -9.65 -8.51
N ARG A 68 -9.61 -10.96 -8.70
CA ARG A 68 -9.12 -11.50 -9.98
C ARG A 68 -10.11 -11.30 -11.12
N CYS A 69 -11.39 -11.49 -10.87
CA CYS A 69 -12.44 -11.27 -11.89
C CYS A 69 -12.49 -9.80 -12.31
N VAL A 70 -12.44 -8.87 -11.34
CA VAL A 70 -12.41 -7.43 -11.62
C VAL A 70 -11.21 -7.06 -12.49
N ALA A 71 -10.02 -7.61 -12.19
CA ALA A 71 -8.81 -7.37 -12.97
C ALA A 71 -8.93 -7.91 -14.40
N ILE A 72 -9.43 -9.15 -14.57
CA ILE A 72 -9.62 -9.77 -15.90
C ILE A 72 -10.63 -8.98 -16.75
N LEU A 73 -11.75 -8.58 -16.16
CA LEU A 73 -12.77 -7.79 -16.87
C LEU A 73 -12.23 -6.43 -17.28
N ALA A 74 -11.43 -5.80 -16.42
CA ALA A 74 -10.76 -4.54 -16.74
C ALA A 74 -9.73 -4.69 -17.87
N ASP A 75 -8.94 -5.78 -17.88
CA ASP A 75 -7.97 -6.08 -18.96
C ASP A 75 -8.70 -6.33 -20.29
N LEU A 76 -9.85 -6.99 -20.26
CA LEU A 76 -10.67 -7.19 -21.46
C LEU A 76 -11.21 -5.87 -22.01
N GLU A 77 -11.74 -5.02 -21.12
CA GLU A 77 -12.20 -3.68 -21.50
C GLU A 77 -11.06 -2.83 -22.08
N ASP A 78 -9.83 -2.98 -21.58
CA ASP A 78 -8.66 -2.30 -22.14
C ASP A 78 -8.27 -2.83 -23.51
N ALA A 79 -8.37 -4.14 -23.73
CA ALA A 79 -8.12 -4.73 -25.03
C ALA A 79 -9.10 -4.20 -26.09
N ASP A 80 -10.39 -4.11 -25.73
CA ASP A 80 -11.44 -3.55 -26.60
C ASP A 80 -11.23 -2.06 -26.88
N ARG A 81 -10.77 -1.28 -25.89
CA ARG A 81 -10.48 0.15 -26.01
C ARG A 81 -9.15 0.44 -26.69
N GLY A 82 -8.17 -0.46 -26.58
CA GLY A 82 -6.84 -0.32 -27.21
C GLY A 82 -6.92 -0.14 -28.72
N ALA A 83 -8.01 -0.60 -29.35
CA ALA A 83 -8.35 -0.33 -30.73
C ALA A 83 -8.75 1.13 -30.99
N GLY A 84 -9.08 1.91 -29.97
CA GLY A 84 -9.57 3.30 -30.06
C GLY A 84 -8.67 4.39 -29.47
N GLY A 85 -7.48 4.05 -28.92
CA GLY A 85 -6.41 5.02 -28.55
C GLY A 85 -6.61 5.81 -27.24
N ALA A 86 -7.74 5.73 -26.55
CA ALA A 86 -7.95 6.51 -25.32
C ALA A 86 -7.66 5.69 -24.07
N VAL A 87 -6.75 6.19 -23.22
CA VAL A 87 -6.46 5.63 -21.90
C VAL A 87 -7.65 5.86 -20.98
N ALA A 88 -8.29 4.79 -20.50
CA ALA A 88 -9.49 4.87 -19.68
C ALA A 88 -9.60 3.68 -18.71
N GLY A 89 -10.44 3.79 -17.69
CA GLY A 89 -10.72 2.73 -16.71
C GLY A 89 -10.24 3.05 -15.31
N VAL A 90 -10.16 2.04 -14.44
CA VAL A 90 -9.74 2.19 -13.05
C VAL A 90 -8.32 1.67 -12.89
N VAL A 91 -7.44 2.49 -12.35
CA VAL A 91 -6.11 2.07 -11.85
C VAL A 91 -6.20 1.89 -10.35
N ARG A 92 -5.85 0.70 -9.87
CA ARG A 92 -5.80 0.38 -8.43
C ARG A 92 -4.37 0.37 -7.97
N VAL A 93 -4.03 1.28 -7.08
CA VAL A 93 -2.69 1.39 -6.51
C VAL A 93 -2.77 1.38 -4.99
N ASP A 94 -1.82 0.70 -4.37
CA ASP A 94 -1.63 0.75 -2.93
C ASP A 94 -0.29 1.43 -2.61
N VAL A 95 -0.33 2.44 -1.76
CA VAL A 95 0.82 3.32 -1.48
C VAL A 95 0.95 3.52 0.02
N VAL A 96 2.17 3.79 0.47
CA VAL A 96 2.42 4.26 1.84
C VAL A 96 1.63 5.56 2.08
N GLY A 97 0.78 5.58 3.11
CA GLY A 97 -0.25 6.61 3.29
C GLY A 97 0.29 8.04 3.36
N HIS A 98 1.42 8.26 4.05
CA HIS A 98 2.05 9.58 4.09
C HIS A 98 2.45 10.07 2.68
N LEU A 99 3.09 9.21 1.88
CA LEU A 99 3.48 9.53 0.51
C LEU A 99 2.26 9.82 -0.37
N ALA A 100 1.17 9.07 -0.18
CA ALA A 100 -0.08 9.33 -0.87
C ALA A 100 -0.58 10.75 -0.60
N ARG A 101 -0.62 11.17 0.67
CA ARG A 101 -1.16 12.48 1.08
C ARG A 101 -0.26 13.66 0.72
N THR A 102 1.04 13.51 0.90
CA THR A 102 1.98 14.65 0.78
C THR A 102 2.57 14.80 -0.62
N VAL A 103 2.61 13.75 -1.43
CA VAL A 103 3.22 13.76 -2.75
C VAL A 103 2.21 13.50 -3.87
N LEU A 104 1.45 12.39 -3.77
CA LEU A 104 0.59 11.98 -4.89
C LEU A 104 -0.68 12.80 -5.00
N LEU A 105 -1.43 12.96 -3.91
CA LEU A 105 -2.69 13.70 -3.94
C LEU A 105 -2.54 15.16 -4.40
N PRO A 106 -1.50 15.92 -4.02
CA PRO A 106 -1.27 17.26 -4.56
C PRO A 106 -1.02 17.30 -6.07
N ALA A 107 -0.40 16.25 -6.64
CA ALA A 107 -0.10 16.17 -8.07
C ALA A 107 -1.19 15.47 -8.92
N LEU A 108 -2.12 14.78 -8.25
CA LEU A 108 -3.15 13.97 -8.90
C LEU A 108 -4.14 14.77 -9.76
N PRO A 109 -4.54 16.02 -9.40
CA PRO A 109 -5.45 16.81 -10.23
C PRO A 109 -4.94 17.04 -11.66
N ASP A 110 -3.65 17.35 -11.82
CA ASP A 110 -3.03 17.58 -13.13
C ASP A 110 -2.94 16.27 -13.93
N PHE A 111 -2.69 15.15 -13.28
CA PHE A 111 -2.71 13.85 -13.93
C PHE A 111 -4.11 13.50 -14.44
N LEU A 112 -5.14 13.67 -13.63
CA LEU A 112 -6.53 13.37 -13.99
C LEU A 112 -7.06 14.32 -15.07
N ALA A 113 -6.61 15.59 -15.08
CA ALA A 113 -6.95 16.52 -16.15
C ALA A 113 -6.39 16.07 -17.52
N ARG A 114 -5.18 15.48 -17.54
CA ARG A 114 -4.58 14.89 -18.76
C ARG A 114 -5.23 13.57 -19.17
N HIS A 115 -5.84 12.87 -18.21
CA HIS A 115 -6.45 11.55 -18.40
C HIS A 115 -7.90 11.50 -17.90
N PRO A 116 -8.84 12.27 -18.50
CA PRO A 116 -10.18 12.50 -17.95
C PRO A 116 -11.07 11.25 -17.91
N LYS A 117 -10.66 10.15 -18.55
CA LYS A 117 -11.38 8.87 -18.52
C LYS A 117 -10.76 7.86 -17.54
N LEU A 118 -9.73 8.25 -16.79
CA LEU A 118 -9.15 7.44 -15.73
C LEU A 118 -9.82 7.73 -14.39
N THR A 119 -9.98 6.68 -13.62
CA THR A 119 -10.29 6.73 -12.20
C THR A 119 -9.12 6.10 -11.45
N VAL A 120 -8.62 6.75 -10.41
CA VAL A 120 -7.58 6.21 -9.54
C VAL A 120 -8.24 5.74 -8.24
N HIS A 121 -8.10 4.45 -7.96
CA HIS A 121 -8.45 3.86 -6.66
C HIS A 121 -7.16 3.76 -5.84
N LEU A 122 -7.00 4.68 -4.87
CA LEU A 122 -5.82 4.79 -4.02
C LEU A 122 -6.10 4.06 -2.71
N GLY A 123 -5.41 2.94 -2.50
CA GLY A 123 -5.35 2.24 -1.23
C GLY A 123 -4.15 2.72 -0.40
N GLU A 124 -4.30 2.70 0.92
CA GLU A 124 -3.22 3.01 1.85
C GLU A 124 -2.87 1.76 2.65
N GLY A 125 -1.61 1.35 2.60
CA GLY A 125 -1.13 0.20 3.36
C GLY A 125 0.38 0.14 3.48
N GLU A 126 0.84 -0.44 4.58
CA GLU A 126 2.26 -0.74 4.82
C GLU A 126 2.50 -2.25 4.84
N ARG A 127 1.44 -3.06 4.64
CA ARG A 127 1.57 -4.52 4.60
C ARG A 127 2.00 -4.99 3.22
N PHE A 128 2.74 -6.08 3.19
CA PHE A 128 2.95 -6.83 1.96
C PHE A 128 1.61 -7.41 1.52
N VAL A 129 1.12 -6.93 0.38
CA VAL A 129 -0.14 -7.39 -0.22
C VAL A 129 0.17 -8.33 -1.40
N ASP A 130 -0.60 -9.39 -1.52
CA ASP A 130 -0.61 -10.20 -2.74
C ASP A 130 -1.38 -9.43 -3.82
N LEU A 131 -0.66 -8.73 -4.71
CA LEU A 131 -1.25 -7.88 -5.75
C LEU A 131 -2.28 -8.61 -6.60
N VAL A 132 -1.99 -9.87 -6.93
CA VAL A 132 -2.87 -10.69 -7.77
C VAL A 132 -4.14 -11.06 -7.01
N ARG A 133 -4.00 -11.34 -5.71
CA ARG A 133 -5.10 -11.74 -4.85
C ARG A 133 -6.00 -10.58 -4.48
N GLU A 134 -5.42 -9.39 -4.29
CA GLU A 134 -6.16 -8.18 -3.91
C GLU A 134 -6.59 -7.33 -5.11
N GLY A 135 -6.24 -7.73 -6.34
CA GLY A 135 -6.63 -7.04 -7.56
C GLY A 135 -6.04 -5.63 -7.70
N VAL A 136 -4.83 -5.43 -7.14
CA VAL A 136 -4.10 -4.17 -7.21
C VAL A 136 -3.20 -4.19 -8.45
N ASP A 137 -3.18 -3.12 -9.24
CA ASP A 137 -2.40 -3.03 -10.46
C ASP A 137 -0.91 -2.75 -10.18
N CYS A 138 -0.62 -1.93 -9.18
CA CYS A 138 0.75 -1.66 -8.71
C CYS A 138 0.76 -1.21 -7.26
N VAL A 139 1.91 -1.36 -6.59
CA VAL A 139 2.13 -0.86 -5.23
C VAL A 139 3.40 -0.05 -5.13
N VAL A 140 3.42 0.93 -4.24
CA VAL A 140 4.63 1.66 -3.85
C VAL A 140 5.01 1.23 -2.45
N ARG A 141 6.22 0.70 -2.28
CA ARG A 141 6.69 0.15 -1.01
C ARG A 141 8.08 0.65 -0.66
N ALA A 142 8.27 0.87 0.63
CA ALA A 142 9.55 1.14 1.27
C ALA A 142 10.17 -0.17 1.79
N GLY A 143 11.49 -0.24 1.79
CA GLY A 143 12.26 -1.36 2.34
C GLY A 143 12.79 -2.32 1.29
N GLU A 144 13.64 -3.24 1.74
CA GLU A 144 14.17 -4.30 0.88
C GLU A 144 13.08 -5.29 0.50
N LEU A 145 13.05 -5.63 -0.77
CA LEU A 145 12.05 -6.51 -1.37
C LEU A 145 12.55 -7.94 -1.35
N VAL A 146 11.69 -8.86 -0.95
CA VAL A 146 11.95 -10.30 -1.07
C VAL A 146 11.69 -10.71 -2.53
N ASP A 147 12.44 -11.70 -3.02
CA ASP A 147 12.23 -12.31 -4.32
C ASP A 147 10.74 -12.66 -4.55
N SER A 148 10.19 -12.07 -5.58
CA SER A 148 8.78 -12.23 -5.96
C SER A 148 8.66 -12.20 -7.48
N ASP A 149 7.63 -12.85 -8.04
CA ASP A 149 7.28 -12.80 -9.46
C ASP A 149 6.80 -11.39 -9.89
N MET A 150 7.41 -10.34 -9.36
CA MET A 150 7.06 -8.95 -9.65
C MET A 150 8.19 -8.22 -10.37
N VAL A 151 7.81 -7.30 -11.24
CA VAL A 151 8.74 -6.29 -11.74
C VAL A 151 8.90 -5.22 -10.66
N VAL A 152 10.15 -4.96 -10.31
CA VAL A 152 10.53 -3.93 -9.35
C VAL A 152 11.19 -2.78 -10.09
N ARG A 153 10.68 -1.57 -9.93
CA ARG A 153 11.35 -0.34 -10.42
C ARG A 153 11.68 0.54 -9.22
N ARG A 154 12.96 0.69 -8.93
CA ARG A 154 13.42 1.58 -7.84
C ARG A 154 13.12 3.03 -8.19
N LEU A 155 12.48 3.74 -7.24
CA LEU A 155 12.17 5.16 -7.34
C LEU A 155 13.31 6.01 -6.80
N GLY A 156 13.94 5.59 -5.70
CA GLY A 156 15.07 6.27 -5.06
C GLY A 156 15.37 5.66 -3.71
N MET A 157 16.23 6.34 -2.96
CA MET A 157 16.54 6.05 -1.56
C MET A 157 15.94 7.15 -0.69
N MET A 158 15.48 6.80 0.49
CA MET A 158 14.94 7.74 1.48
C MET A 158 15.88 7.77 2.67
N GLU A 159 16.45 8.93 2.95
CA GLU A 159 17.28 9.12 4.14
C GLU A 159 16.42 8.92 5.40
N GLU A 160 16.88 8.06 6.29
CA GLU A 160 16.24 7.75 7.56
C GLU A 160 16.84 8.65 8.66
N ILE A 161 15.99 9.11 9.57
CA ILE A 161 16.42 9.90 10.72
C ILE A 161 15.82 9.38 12.02
N THR A 162 16.47 9.70 13.14
CA THR A 162 15.95 9.43 14.48
C THR A 162 15.41 10.70 15.09
N VAL A 163 14.19 10.66 15.60
CA VAL A 163 13.52 11.83 16.18
C VAL A 163 12.94 11.55 17.55
N ALA A 164 12.79 12.62 18.33
CA ALA A 164 12.05 12.62 19.58
C ALA A 164 11.35 13.98 19.81
N SER A 165 10.34 14.02 20.68
CA SER A 165 9.76 15.30 21.08
C SER A 165 10.64 16.00 22.13
N PRO A 166 10.66 17.34 22.16
CA PRO A 166 11.35 18.10 23.20
C PRO A 166 10.92 17.69 24.61
N ALA A 167 9.64 17.38 24.80
CA ALA A 167 9.11 16.94 26.09
C ALA A 167 9.67 15.58 26.56
N TYR A 168 9.93 14.67 25.62
CA TYR A 168 10.61 13.41 25.91
C TYR A 168 12.06 13.64 26.30
N LEU A 169 12.79 14.44 25.53
CA LEU A 169 14.21 14.75 25.78
C LEU A 169 14.43 15.51 27.09
N ALA A 170 13.50 16.38 27.47
CA ALA A 170 13.55 17.07 28.75
C ALA A 170 13.51 16.10 29.97
N LYS A 171 12.89 14.92 29.81
CA LYS A 171 12.80 13.90 30.88
C LYS A 171 13.94 12.89 30.85
N HIS A 172 14.42 12.54 29.67
CA HIS A 172 15.31 11.40 29.48
C HIS A 172 16.74 11.82 29.09
N GLY A 173 16.95 13.10 28.82
CA GLY A 173 18.19 13.61 28.23
C GLY A 173 18.16 13.55 26.70
N THR A 174 19.13 14.22 26.07
CA THR A 174 19.35 14.16 24.63
C THR A 174 20.55 13.27 24.38
N PRO A 175 20.38 12.07 23.79
CA PRO A 175 21.51 11.18 23.49
C PRO A 175 22.35 11.79 22.36
N LEU A 176 23.66 11.86 22.54
CA LEU A 176 24.61 12.36 21.55
C LEU A 176 25.26 11.21 20.77
N THR A 177 25.32 10.03 21.36
CA THR A 177 25.85 8.81 20.74
C THR A 177 24.92 7.62 21.00
N PRO A 178 24.96 6.57 20.19
CA PRO A 178 24.19 5.35 20.43
C PRO A 178 24.52 4.67 21.78
N ASP A 179 25.68 4.92 22.36
CA ASP A 179 26.08 4.36 23.66
C ASP A 179 25.35 5.03 24.84
N GLU A 180 24.73 6.19 24.61
CA GLU A 180 23.98 6.94 25.63
C GLU A 180 22.47 6.58 25.63
N LEU A 181 22.08 5.56 24.91
CA LEU A 181 20.66 5.14 24.81
C LEU A 181 20.18 4.33 26.02
N ASP A 182 21.05 4.05 27.02
CA ASP A 182 20.59 3.41 28.25
C ASP A 182 19.55 4.31 28.98
N GLY A 183 18.45 3.70 29.42
CA GLY A 183 17.33 4.43 30.04
C GLY A 183 16.35 5.07 29.03
N HIS A 184 16.69 5.12 27.76
CA HIS A 184 15.78 5.56 26.72
C HIS A 184 14.77 4.47 26.33
N ARG A 185 13.75 4.86 25.57
CA ARG A 185 12.71 3.99 25.03
C ARG A 185 12.50 4.28 23.57
N MET A 186 12.07 3.26 22.83
CA MET A 186 11.64 3.43 21.44
C MET A 186 10.14 3.25 21.31
N ILE A 187 9.59 3.77 20.22
CA ILE A 187 8.30 3.37 19.69
C ILE A 187 8.56 2.16 18.81
N GLY A 188 8.07 0.99 19.23
CA GLY A 188 8.32 -0.25 18.52
C GLY A 188 7.51 -0.34 17.22
N PHE A 189 8.17 -0.15 16.09
CA PHE A 189 7.54 -0.37 14.78
C PHE A 189 7.53 -1.86 14.48
N VAL A 190 6.32 -2.45 14.41
CA VAL A 190 6.15 -3.89 14.17
C VAL A 190 6.22 -4.18 12.69
N SER A 191 7.22 -4.94 12.29
CA SER A 191 7.36 -5.40 10.91
C SER A 191 6.18 -6.27 10.49
N SER A 192 5.50 -5.90 9.41
CA SER A 192 4.42 -6.72 8.84
C SER A 192 4.90 -8.07 8.31
N ARG A 193 6.21 -8.22 8.10
CA ARG A 193 6.86 -9.46 7.63
C ARG A 193 7.11 -10.44 8.76
N THR A 194 7.66 -9.96 9.89
CA THR A 194 8.10 -10.83 10.99
C THR A 194 7.14 -10.84 12.18
N GLY A 195 6.25 -9.84 12.27
CA GLY A 195 5.40 -9.63 13.44
C GLY A 195 6.16 -9.15 14.68
N GLN A 196 7.45 -8.82 14.55
CA GLN A 196 8.30 -8.36 15.64
C GLN A 196 8.63 -6.88 15.51
N PRO A 197 8.82 -6.15 16.63
CA PRO A 197 9.32 -4.78 16.58
C PRO A 197 10.74 -4.75 15.99
N LEU A 198 10.97 -3.80 15.09
CA LEU A 198 12.30 -3.54 14.53
C LEU A 198 13.13 -2.81 15.58
N PRO A 199 14.45 -3.15 15.72
CA PRO A 199 15.38 -2.36 16.51
C PRO A 199 15.59 -0.98 15.87
N LEU A 200 16.14 -0.03 16.62
CA LEU A 200 16.69 1.19 16.07
C LEU A 200 18.05 0.87 15.42
N GLU A 201 18.27 1.44 14.24
CA GLU A 201 19.49 1.25 13.47
C GLU A 201 20.34 2.51 13.50
N PHE A 202 21.66 2.35 13.56
CA PHE A 202 22.61 3.46 13.53
C PHE A 202 23.82 3.06 12.68
N THR A 203 24.44 4.04 12.03
CA THR A 203 25.71 3.84 11.30
C THR A 203 26.86 4.41 12.11
N ARG A 204 27.91 3.60 12.35
CA ARG A 204 29.14 4.02 13.04
C ARG A 204 30.34 3.39 12.36
N ASP A 205 31.35 4.18 12.05
CA ASP A 205 32.62 3.72 11.44
C ASP A 205 32.44 2.85 10.18
N GLY A 206 31.38 3.15 9.39
CA GLY A 206 31.02 2.40 8.19
C GLY A 206 30.31 1.07 8.45
N GLY A 207 30.01 0.74 9.70
CA GLY A 207 29.23 -0.43 10.10
C GLY A 207 27.84 -0.04 10.59
N VAL A 208 26.90 -0.97 10.45
CA VAL A 208 25.54 -0.84 10.97
C VAL A 208 25.45 -1.49 12.33
N ILE A 209 24.85 -0.80 13.30
CA ILE A 209 24.55 -1.31 14.64
C ILE A 209 23.05 -1.23 14.89
N GLU A 210 22.49 -2.27 15.47
CA GLU A 210 21.09 -2.35 15.83
C GLU A 210 20.92 -2.35 17.35
N ILE A 211 20.06 -1.49 17.87
CA ILE A 211 19.79 -1.35 19.29
C ILE A 211 18.31 -1.50 19.57
N ALA A 212 17.95 -2.56 20.27
CA ALA A 212 16.60 -2.79 20.73
C ALA A 212 16.40 -2.12 22.09
N LEU A 213 15.58 -1.07 22.13
CA LEU A 213 15.22 -0.40 23.38
C LEU A 213 13.88 -0.91 23.91
N PRO A 214 13.61 -0.74 25.22
CA PRO A 214 12.27 -1.01 25.76
C PRO A 214 11.21 -0.19 25.04
N ALA A 215 10.15 -0.86 24.56
CA ALA A 215 9.02 -0.21 23.90
C ALA A 215 7.75 -0.44 24.74
N ARG A 216 7.04 0.65 25.08
CA ARG A 216 5.73 0.57 25.76
C ARG A 216 4.56 0.71 24.78
N VAL A 217 4.85 1.15 23.57
CA VAL A 217 3.89 1.29 22.48
C VAL A 217 4.46 0.58 21.26
N LEU A 218 3.67 -0.34 20.71
CA LEU A 218 3.95 -1.06 19.47
C LEU A 218 2.97 -0.58 18.40
N VAL A 219 3.47 -0.23 17.23
CA VAL A 219 2.66 0.31 16.13
C VAL A 219 2.95 -0.45 14.84
N GLY A 220 1.94 -0.63 13.99
CA GLY A 220 2.08 -1.26 12.68
C GLY A 220 2.06 -0.26 11.52
N GLY A 221 2.09 1.06 11.82
CA GLY A 221 2.02 2.11 10.81
C GLY A 221 2.93 3.28 11.15
N ALA A 222 3.65 3.79 10.17
CA ALA A 222 4.64 4.83 10.36
C ALA A 222 4.03 6.19 10.76
N ASP A 223 2.82 6.50 10.30
CA ASP A 223 2.10 7.72 10.72
C ASP A 223 1.72 7.67 12.20
N THR A 224 1.34 6.49 12.68
CA THR A 224 1.07 6.27 14.11
C THR A 224 2.35 6.35 14.93
N SER A 225 3.50 5.88 14.39
CA SER A 225 4.80 6.02 15.03
C SER A 225 5.19 7.49 15.19
N ALA A 226 5.05 8.29 14.15
CA ALA A 226 5.31 9.73 14.20
C ALA A 226 4.40 10.44 15.22
N ALA A 227 3.11 10.11 15.23
CA ALA A 227 2.18 10.64 16.22
C ALA A 227 2.58 10.28 17.66
N ALA A 228 2.98 9.04 17.91
CA ALA A 228 3.44 8.59 19.21
C ALA A 228 4.72 9.34 19.67
N ALA A 229 5.63 9.64 18.73
CA ALA A 229 6.83 10.45 19.01
C ALA A 229 6.47 11.87 19.47
N ARG A 230 5.49 12.54 18.80
CA ARG A 230 5.00 13.88 19.20
C ARG A 230 4.46 13.89 20.63
N PHE A 231 3.82 12.82 21.06
CA PHE A 231 3.32 12.66 22.44
C PHE A 231 4.38 12.23 23.45
N GLY A 232 5.66 12.15 23.05
CA GLY A 232 6.78 11.87 23.97
C GLY A 232 6.84 10.43 24.44
N LEU A 233 6.39 9.48 23.65
CA LEU A 233 6.36 8.07 24.03
C LEU A 233 7.68 7.32 23.80
N GLY A 234 8.64 7.95 23.11
CA GLY A 234 9.97 7.37 22.84
C GLY A 234 10.62 7.96 21.59
N LEU A 235 11.77 7.39 21.25
CA LEU A 235 12.48 7.63 20.00
C LEU A 235 11.75 6.92 18.84
N SER A 236 11.74 7.54 17.67
CA SER A 236 11.18 6.98 16.44
C SER A 236 12.17 7.14 15.29
N GLN A 237 12.28 6.13 14.45
CA GLN A 237 13.03 6.18 13.19
C GLN A 237 12.07 6.00 12.02
N ALA A 238 12.23 6.82 11.00
CA ALA A 238 11.54 6.72 9.71
C ALA A 238 12.20 7.65 8.69
N PRO A 239 11.85 7.55 7.41
CA PRO A 239 12.31 8.50 6.39
C PRO A 239 12.02 9.95 6.78
N GLY A 240 13.05 10.81 6.66
CA GLY A 240 13.02 12.19 7.13
C GLY A 240 11.86 13.04 6.57
N TYR A 241 11.46 12.78 5.32
CA TYR A 241 10.32 13.49 4.71
C TYR A 241 9.01 13.36 5.50
N ARG A 242 8.86 12.31 6.33
CA ARG A 242 7.69 12.11 7.19
C ARG A 242 7.62 13.09 8.34
N PHE A 243 8.76 13.59 8.77
CA PHE A 243 8.88 14.47 9.92
C PHE A 243 9.09 15.93 9.52
N ALA A 244 9.05 16.26 8.22
CA ALA A 244 9.37 17.60 7.74
C ALA A 244 8.57 18.71 8.44
N ASP A 245 7.25 18.55 8.57
CA ASP A 245 6.38 19.53 9.25
C ASP A 245 6.63 19.56 10.76
N ASP A 246 6.93 18.42 11.36
CA ASP A 246 7.21 18.30 12.80
C ASP A 246 8.56 18.94 13.16
N LEU A 247 9.57 18.76 12.33
CA LEU A 247 10.87 19.40 12.48
C LEU A 247 10.76 20.92 12.28
N ALA A 248 10.04 21.35 11.23
CA ALA A 248 9.84 22.76 10.94
C ALA A 248 9.08 23.48 12.06
N SER A 249 8.12 22.83 12.69
CA SER A 249 7.35 23.38 13.82
C SER A 249 8.02 23.21 15.18
N GLY A 250 9.09 22.41 15.28
CA GLY A 250 9.74 22.06 16.54
C GLY A 250 8.94 21.08 17.41
N ALA A 251 7.90 20.45 16.87
CA ALA A 251 7.16 19.40 17.56
C ALA A 251 8.00 18.13 17.79
N LEU A 252 8.90 17.85 16.86
CA LEU A 252 9.97 16.86 16.97
C LEU A 252 11.32 17.52 16.69
N VAL A 253 12.36 16.92 17.21
CA VAL A 253 13.75 17.29 16.92
C VAL A 253 14.51 16.03 16.53
N GLU A 254 15.44 16.18 15.59
CA GLU A 254 16.34 15.12 15.22
C GLU A 254 17.40 14.92 16.30
N VAL A 255 17.71 13.67 16.60
CA VAL A 255 18.76 13.24 17.51
C VAL A 255 19.64 12.21 16.82
N LEU A 256 20.92 12.11 17.26
CA LEU A 256 21.88 11.15 16.70
C LEU A 256 22.11 11.33 15.18
N ALA A 257 22.05 12.56 14.67
CA ALA A 257 22.20 12.85 13.24
C ALA A 257 23.54 12.37 12.66
N ASP A 258 24.62 12.38 13.46
CA ASP A 258 25.93 11.86 13.06
C ASP A 258 25.99 10.32 12.96
N PHE A 259 24.92 9.65 13.37
CA PHE A 259 24.75 8.19 13.37
C PHE A 259 23.50 7.77 12.59
N ALA A 260 23.17 8.48 11.53
CA ALA A 260 21.96 8.23 10.76
C ALA A 260 21.82 6.75 10.37
N PRO A 261 20.60 6.19 10.37
CA PRO A 261 20.33 4.86 9.85
C PRO A 261 20.68 4.73 8.37
N THR A 262 20.75 3.51 7.85
CA THR A 262 20.92 3.30 6.40
C THR A 262 19.68 3.78 5.64
N PRO A 263 19.87 4.42 4.47
CA PRO A 263 18.74 4.87 3.66
C PRO A 263 17.86 3.71 3.21
N THR A 264 16.56 3.90 3.28
CA THR A 264 15.56 2.91 2.88
C THR A 264 15.18 3.05 1.40
N PRO A 265 15.24 1.96 0.59
CA PRO A 265 14.80 2.02 -0.79
C PRO A 265 13.29 2.18 -0.92
N LEU A 266 12.86 3.03 -1.87
CA LEU A 266 11.47 3.13 -2.29
C LEU A 266 11.34 2.56 -3.70
N SER A 267 10.35 1.69 -3.91
CA SER A 267 10.15 1.02 -5.19
C SER A 267 8.66 0.95 -5.56
N VAL A 268 8.38 0.97 -6.87
CA VAL A 268 7.09 0.57 -7.41
C VAL A 268 7.17 -0.88 -7.91
N LEU A 269 6.18 -1.67 -7.55
CA LEU A 269 6.08 -3.09 -7.91
C LEU A 269 4.78 -3.34 -8.67
N TYR A 270 4.85 -4.20 -9.68
CA TYR A 270 3.69 -4.68 -10.42
C TYR A 270 3.96 -6.10 -10.97
N PRO A 271 2.91 -6.91 -11.26
CA PRO A 271 3.08 -8.29 -11.71
C PRO A 271 3.90 -8.41 -13.01
N SER A 272 4.88 -9.33 -13.04
CA SER A 272 5.77 -9.56 -14.20
C SER A 272 5.08 -10.29 -15.34
N ASN A 273 4.08 -11.09 -15.05
CA ASN A 273 3.36 -11.94 -15.99
C ASN A 273 2.30 -11.21 -16.83
N ARG A 274 2.22 -9.88 -16.73
CA ARG A 274 1.31 -9.02 -17.50
C ARG A 274 2.09 -7.97 -18.26
N GLN A 275 1.81 -7.83 -19.55
CA GLN A 275 2.08 -6.55 -20.20
C GLN A 275 1.24 -5.49 -19.47
N LEU A 276 1.90 -4.46 -18.94
CA LEU A 276 1.17 -3.36 -18.32
C LEU A 276 0.13 -2.83 -19.31
N SER A 277 -1.12 -2.85 -18.89
CA SER A 277 -2.17 -2.20 -19.66
C SER A 277 -1.84 -0.71 -19.84
N PRO A 278 -2.29 -0.06 -20.90
CA PRO A 278 -1.98 1.35 -21.18
C PRO A 278 -2.27 2.27 -19.99
N ARG A 279 -3.38 2.04 -19.26
CA ARG A 279 -3.73 2.82 -18.07
C ARG A 279 -2.73 2.68 -16.94
N VAL A 280 -2.26 1.46 -16.66
CA VAL A 280 -1.31 1.18 -15.59
C VAL A 280 0.07 1.74 -15.96
N ARG A 281 0.50 1.60 -17.22
CA ARG A 281 1.76 2.15 -17.71
C ARG A 281 1.83 3.66 -17.53
N VAL A 282 0.84 4.38 -18.00
CA VAL A 282 0.78 5.84 -17.90
C VAL A 282 0.79 6.29 -16.42
N PHE A 283 0.09 5.57 -15.56
CA PHE A 283 0.06 5.85 -14.13
C PHE A 283 1.42 5.57 -13.45
N VAL A 284 2.05 4.43 -13.76
CA VAL A 284 3.38 4.08 -13.21
C VAL A 284 4.45 5.07 -13.67
N ASP A 285 4.42 5.50 -14.93
CA ASP A 285 5.36 6.50 -15.45
C ASP A 285 5.15 7.86 -14.74
N TRP A 286 3.90 8.29 -14.55
CA TRP A 286 3.57 9.48 -13.76
C TRP A 286 4.00 9.36 -12.29
N LEU A 287 3.82 8.19 -11.65
CA LEU A 287 4.31 7.95 -10.28
C LEU A 287 5.81 8.20 -10.17
N ILE A 288 6.58 7.66 -11.13
CA ILE A 288 8.04 7.80 -11.14
C ILE A 288 8.44 9.27 -11.30
N GLU A 289 7.82 9.98 -12.25
CA GLU A 289 8.07 11.40 -12.49
C GLU A 289 7.71 12.27 -11.28
N THR A 290 6.68 11.90 -10.55
CA THR A 290 6.18 12.66 -9.39
C THR A 290 7.00 12.42 -8.12
N ILE A 291 7.44 11.18 -7.89
CA ILE A 291 8.08 10.79 -6.63
C ILE A 291 9.59 11.05 -6.65
N ARG A 292 10.30 10.67 -7.73
CA ARG A 292 11.77 10.80 -7.80
C ARG A 292 12.31 12.17 -7.39
N PRO A 293 11.79 13.30 -7.91
CA PRO A 293 12.31 14.61 -7.55
C PRO A 293 12.12 14.99 -6.08
N ARG A 294 11.26 14.25 -5.36
CA ARG A 294 10.99 14.48 -3.93
C ARG A 294 11.87 13.64 -3.02
N LEU A 295 12.50 12.59 -3.54
CA LEU A 295 13.45 11.76 -2.81
C LEU A 295 14.87 12.32 -2.90
N ASP A 296 15.20 13.04 -3.98
CA ASP A 296 16.52 13.65 -4.21
C ASP A 296 16.71 14.98 -3.45
N ILE A 297 15.74 15.39 -2.61
CA ILE A 297 15.75 16.62 -1.81
C ILE A 297 15.99 16.23 -0.33
N GLY A 298 17.03 15.46 -0.08
CA GLY A 298 17.48 15.07 1.26
C GLY A 298 18.81 15.72 1.61
#